data_b5ede616f73dd475ee469d18610d92ae
#
_entry.id   b5ede616f73dd475ee469d18610d92ae
#
_cell.length_a   1.000
_cell.length_b   1.000
_cell.length_c   1.000
_cell.angle_alpha   90.00
_cell.angle_beta   90.00
_cell.angle_gamma   90.00
#
_symmetry.space_group_name_H-M   'P 1'
#
loop_
_entity.id
_entity.type
_entity.pdbx_description
1 polymer ?
#
loop_
_entity_poly.entity_id
_entity_poly.type
_entity_poly.pdbx_seq_one_letter_code
_entity_poly.pdbx_strand_id
1 'polypeptide(L)'
;MKNKFLLACIVGLLSASTMYGRTAAETGYTGVIRDFIDSHMTSNFKKLKSIMSDNSVLKLPRGEKVLVQEKDDLVSMMKKDAGTQQNCQSGYEVLAKSDAMVIARVDFNYENCTQHDYLIIEKNDRHDWKITQVCKMFEDIKTPLNNGNSVVAKN
;
A
#
# COMPACT_ATOMS: atom_id res chain seq x y z
N MET A 1 -64.12 25.53 24.75
CA MET A 1 -63.31 26.33 23.83
C MET A 1 -61.99 25.66 23.60
N LYS A 2 -61.66 25.44 22.36
CA LYS A 2 -60.77 24.34 21.87
C LYS A 2 -59.27 24.68 21.97
N ASN A 3 -58.56 23.96 22.83
CA ASN A 3 -57.09 24.02 22.87
C ASN A 3 -56.50 23.08 21.82
N LYS A 4 -55.85 23.65 20.84
CA LYS A 4 -55.10 22.91 19.85
C LYS A 4 -53.67 22.71 20.39
N PHE A 5 -53.36 21.51 20.82
CA PHE A 5 -51.99 21.08 21.11
C PHE A 5 -51.23 20.90 19.80
N LEU A 6 -50.21 21.72 19.61
CA LEU A 6 -49.26 21.59 18.50
C LEU A 6 -48.13 20.69 18.98
N LEU A 7 -48.16 19.44 18.51
CA LEU A 7 -47.11 18.46 18.78
C LEU A 7 -45.94 18.68 17.79
N ALA A 8 -44.88 19.32 18.24
CA ALA A 8 -43.65 19.48 17.44
C ALA A 8 -42.80 18.21 17.56
N CYS A 9 -42.81 17.40 16.51
CA CYS A 9 -41.88 16.27 16.36
C CYS A 9 -40.50 16.79 16.05
N ILE A 10 -39.62 16.81 17.05
CA ILE A 10 -38.17 17.01 16.84
C ILE A 10 -37.59 15.67 16.38
N VAL A 11 -37.39 15.55 15.07
CA VAL A 11 -36.63 14.44 14.50
C VAL A 11 -35.13 14.75 14.70
N GLY A 12 -34.59 14.22 15.77
CA GLY A 12 -33.13 14.23 16.00
C GLY A 12 -32.46 13.31 15.02
N LEU A 13 -31.76 13.85 14.01
CA LEU A 13 -30.83 13.13 13.18
C LEU A 13 -29.59 12.76 14.05
N LEU A 14 -29.57 11.53 14.57
CA LEU A 14 -28.36 10.92 15.07
C LEU A 14 -27.47 10.57 13.86
N SER A 15 -26.55 11.47 13.51
CA SER A 15 -25.43 11.16 12.66
C SER A 15 -24.49 10.23 13.44
N ALA A 16 -24.68 8.91 13.26
CA ALA A 16 -23.73 7.92 13.71
C ALA A 16 -22.45 8.08 12.85
N SER A 17 -21.49 8.85 13.36
CA SER A 17 -20.12 8.83 12.87
C SER A 17 -19.58 7.42 13.14
N THR A 18 -19.54 6.58 12.10
CA THR A 18 -18.84 5.31 12.15
C THR A 18 -17.35 5.59 12.32
N MET A 19 -16.90 5.63 13.57
CA MET A 19 -15.48 5.48 13.86
C MET A 19 -15.10 4.08 13.37
N TYR A 20 -14.40 4.01 12.24
CA TYR A 20 -13.69 2.81 11.82
C TYR A 20 -12.57 2.54 12.83
N GLY A 21 -12.94 1.93 13.96
CA GLY A 21 -11.98 1.37 14.90
C GLY A 21 -11.21 0.26 14.19
N ARG A 22 -9.88 0.33 14.18
CA ARG A 22 -9.02 -0.77 13.74
C ARG A 22 -9.44 -2.03 14.50
N THR A 23 -9.89 -3.06 13.79
CA THR A 23 -10.18 -4.35 14.42
C THR A 23 -8.88 -5.00 14.90
N ALA A 24 -8.94 -5.86 15.93
CA ALA A 24 -7.76 -6.57 16.46
C ALA A 24 -6.99 -7.36 15.37
N ALA A 25 -7.67 -7.79 14.30
CA ALA A 25 -7.06 -8.39 13.11
C ALA A 25 -6.19 -7.41 12.30
N GLU A 26 -6.43 -6.10 12.42
CA GLU A 26 -5.67 -5.05 11.73
C GLU A 26 -4.38 -4.67 12.45
N THR A 27 -4.18 -5.12 13.69
CA THR A 27 -2.93 -4.89 14.45
C THR A 27 -1.85 -5.92 14.16
N GLY A 28 -2.17 -6.99 13.41
CA GLY A 28 -1.23 -8.02 12.99
C GLY A 28 -0.44 -7.63 11.72
N TYR A 29 0.16 -8.62 11.07
CA TYR A 29 0.89 -8.42 9.80
C TYR A 29 0.04 -7.76 8.71
N THR A 30 -1.27 -7.99 8.69
CA THR A 30 -2.20 -7.36 7.74
C THR A 30 -2.23 -5.84 7.92
N GLY A 31 -2.18 -5.35 9.17
CA GLY A 31 -2.06 -3.94 9.47
C GLY A 31 -0.75 -3.34 8.92
N VAL A 32 0.37 -4.07 9.05
CA VAL A 32 1.66 -3.66 8.50
C VAL A 32 1.62 -3.54 6.97
N ILE A 33 1.00 -4.52 6.27
CA ILE A 33 0.84 -4.47 4.81
C ILE A 33 0.00 -3.26 4.38
N ARG A 34 -1.12 -3.00 5.06
CA ARG A 34 -1.98 -1.84 4.77
C ARG A 34 -1.28 -0.52 5.04
N ASP A 35 -0.54 -0.43 6.13
CA ASP A 35 0.25 0.76 6.45
C ASP A 35 1.40 0.98 5.45
N PHE A 36 1.98 -0.11 4.90
CA PHE A 36 2.94 -0.01 3.80
C PHE A 36 2.30 0.56 2.54
N ILE A 37 1.14 0.02 2.13
CA ILE A 37 0.37 0.53 0.98
C ILE A 37 0.03 2.01 1.19
N ASP A 38 -0.55 2.36 2.33
CA ASP A 38 -0.94 3.74 2.62
C ASP A 38 0.26 4.70 2.66
N SER A 39 1.39 4.26 3.25
CA SER A 39 2.63 5.05 3.25
C SER A 39 3.13 5.35 1.84
N HIS A 40 3.04 4.37 0.93
CA HIS A 40 3.41 4.54 -0.47
C HIS A 40 2.43 5.49 -1.19
N MET A 41 1.12 5.23 -1.08
CA MET A 41 0.07 5.98 -1.75
C MET A 41 0.04 7.47 -1.36
N THR A 42 0.42 7.79 -0.12
CA THR A 42 0.37 9.15 0.43
C THR A 42 1.74 9.76 0.70
N SER A 43 2.82 9.10 0.29
CA SER A 43 4.21 9.48 0.60
C SER A 43 4.43 9.79 2.09
N ASN A 44 3.82 8.95 2.96
CA ASN A 44 3.88 9.11 4.41
C ASN A 44 5.12 8.43 5.00
N PHE A 45 6.24 9.14 4.99
CA PHE A 45 7.52 8.64 5.50
C PHE A 45 7.49 8.28 7.01
N LYS A 46 6.65 8.95 7.82
CA LYS A 46 6.52 8.64 9.26
C LYS A 46 5.88 7.27 9.47
N LYS A 47 4.83 6.99 8.69
CA LYS A 47 4.15 5.69 8.71
C LYS A 47 5.11 4.59 8.23
N LEU A 48 5.80 4.78 7.10
CA LEU A 48 6.81 3.85 6.61
C LEU A 48 7.86 3.56 7.69
N LYS A 49 8.44 4.61 8.30
CA LYS A 49 9.43 4.45 9.37
C LYS A 49 8.92 3.61 10.54
N SER A 50 7.65 3.74 10.91
CA SER A 50 7.07 3.05 12.07
C SER A 50 6.86 1.55 11.86
N ILE A 51 6.65 1.10 10.62
CA ILE A 51 6.39 -0.31 10.27
C ILE A 51 7.64 -1.08 9.86
N MET A 52 8.74 -0.40 9.56
CA MET A 52 10.02 -1.04 9.22
C MET A 52 10.87 -1.32 10.47
N SER A 53 11.57 -2.45 10.48
CA SER A 53 12.58 -2.75 11.51
C SER A 53 13.80 -1.82 11.33
N ASP A 54 14.64 -1.69 12.37
CA ASP A 54 15.78 -0.77 12.30
C ASP A 54 16.84 -1.24 11.29
N ASN A 55 16.97 -2.54 11.09
CA ASN A 55 17.92 -3.14 10.16
C ASN A 55 17.27 -3.52 8.81
N SER A 56 16.11 -2.97 8.50
CA SER A 56 15.42 -3.31 7.26
C SER A 56 16.08 -2.72 6.04
N VAL A 57 16.01 -3.46 4.93
CA VAL A 57 16.59 -3.08 3.65
C VAL A 57 15.58 -3.14 2.51
N LEU A 58 15.75 -2.24 1.55
CA LEU A 58 15.13 -2.30 0.24
C LEU A 58 16.13 -2.84 -0.77
N LYS A 59 15.75 -3.85 -1.54
CA LYS A 59 16.52 -4.42 -2.66
C LYS A 59 15.84 -4.09 -3.98
N LEU A 60 16.59 -3.47 -4.89
CA LEU A 60 16.09 -3.04 -6.19
C LEU A 60 17.04 -3.57 -7.28
N PRO A 61 16.59 -4.47 -8.18
CA PRO A 61 17.36 -4.89 -9.34
C PRO A 61 17.67 -3.72 -10.28
N ARG A 62 18.91 -3.59 -10.73
CA ARG A 62 19.39 -2.60 -11.71
C ARG A 62 20.32 -3.30 -12.71
N GLY A 63 19.74 -3.83 -13.82
CA GLY A 63 20.45 -4.68 -14.75
C GLY A 63 20.96 -5.96 -14.05
N GLU A 64 22.25 -6.22 -14.11
CA GLU A 64 22.88 -7.40 -13.48
C GLU A 64 23.23 -7.19 -11.99
N LYS A 65 22.90 -6.02 -11.40
CA LYS A 65 23.24 -5.69 -10.03
C LYS A 65 21.97 -5.50 -9.19
N VAL A 66 22.10 -5.68 -7.88
CA VAL A 66 21.08 -5.34 -6.91
C VAL A 66 21.53 -4.13 -6.10
N LEU A 67 20.77 -3.04 -6.19
CA LEU A 67 20.93 -1.90 -5.31
C LEU A 67 20.29 -2.24 -3.96
N VAL A 68 21.05 -2.03 -2.89
CA VAL A 68 20.55 -2.19 -1.52
C VAL A 68 20.51 -0.82 -0.86
N GLN A 69 19.36 -0.46 -0.30
CA GLN A 69 19.15 0.78 0.45
C GLN A 69 18.69 0.43 1.87
N GLU A 70 19.26 1.10 2.84
CA GLU A 70 18.86 0.96 4.25
C GLU A 70 17.59 1.74 4.54
N LYS A 71 16.92 1.43 5.67
CA LYS A 71 15.71 2.09 6.13
C LYS A 71 15.80 3.62 6.08
N ASP A 72 16.88 4.19 6.62
CA ASP A 72 17.01 5.64 6.74
C ASP A 72 17.12 6.33 5.38
N ASP A 73 17.78 5.69 4.40
CA ASP A 73 17.83 6.19 3.03
C ASP A 73 16.45 6.18 2.39
N LEU A 74 15.70 5.07 2.53
CA LEU A 74 14.36 4.94 2.00
C LEU A 74 13.39 5.95 2.61
N VAL A 75 13.43 6.12 3.94
CA VAL A 75 12.62 7.10 4.67
C VAL A 75 12.99 8.53 4.24
N SER A 76 14.29 8.82 4.07
CA SER A 76 14.77 10.13 3.62
C SER A 76 14.35 10.45 2.19
N MET A 77 14.34 9.46 1.29
CA MET A 77 13.81 9.61 -0.07
C MET A 77 12.32 9.94 -0.05
N MET A 78 11.51 9.15 0.67
CA MET A 78 10.07 9.38 0.76
C MET A 78 9.75 10.73 1.42
N LYS A 79 10.59 11.20 2.35
CA LYS A 79 10.41 12.51 2.99
C LYS A 79 10.53 13.68 2.00
N LYS A 80 11.33 13.54 0.93
CA LYS A 80 11.44 14.58 -0.13
C LYS A 80 10.14 14.73 -0.90
N ASP A 81 9.40 13.63 -1.02
CA ASP A 81 8.13 13.57 -1.75
C ASP A 81 6.91 13.67 -0.81
N ALA A 82 7.12 14.09 0.44
CA ALA A 82 6.07 14.13 1.46
C ALA A 82 4.84 14.92 0.99
N GLY A 83 3.66 14.31 1.14
CA GLY A 83 2.38 14.90 0.71
C GLY A 83 2.03 14.65 -0.76
N THR A 84 2.90 14.00 -1.53
CA THR A 84 2.57 13.57 -2.89
C THR A 84 1.63 12.36 -2.84
N GLN A 85 0.53 12.43 -3.61
CA GLN A 85 -0.38 11.30 -3.80
C GLN A 85 0.05 10.50 -5.03
N GLN A 86 0.12 9.17 -4.88
CA GLN A 86 0.41 8.30 -6.02
C GLN A 86 -0.87 8.05 -6.82
N ASN A 87 -0.76 8.11 -8.15
CA ASN A 87 -1.87 7.82 -9.07
C ASN A 87 -1.74 6.37 -9.58
N CYS A 88 -2.09 5.40 -8.73
CA CYS A 88 -2.09 3.99 -9.09
C CYS A 88 -3.17 3.24 -8.29
N GLN A 89 -3.49 2.03 -8.74
CA GLN A 89 -4.30 1.09 -7.96
C GLN A 89 -3.37 0.16 -7.19
N SER A 90 -3.77 -0.23 -5.97
CA SER A 90 -2.96 -1.14 -5.15
C SER A 90 -3.75 -2.38 -4.74
N GLY A 91 -3.03 -3.48 -4.58
CA GLY A 91 -3.54 -4.74 -4.06
C GLY A 91 -2.43 -5.51 -3.36
N TYR A 92 -2.77 -6.58 -2.65
CA TYR A 92 -1.76 -7.45 -2.06
C TYR A 92 -2.21 -8.91 -1.99
N GLU A 93 -1.23 -9.79 -1.91
CA GLU A 93 -1.39 -11.23 -1.72
C GLU A 93 -0.41 -11.73 -0.66
N VAL A 94 -0.86 -12.58 0.26
CA VAL A 94 0.01 -13.29 1.20
C VAL A 94 0.48 -14.57 0.54
N LEU A 95 1.77 -14.66 0.24
CA LEU A 95 2.37 -15.79 -0.47
C LEU A 95 2.72 -16.95 0.47
N ALA A 96 3.19 -16.62 1.69
CA ALA A 96 3.52 -17.61 2.71
C ALA A 96 3.37 -16.99 4.11
N LYS A 97 3.02 -17.83 5.07
CA LYS A 97 2.82 -17.39 6.45
C LYS A 97 3.20 -18.47 7.46
N SER A 98 3.88 -18.03 8.53
CA SER A 98 4.07 -18.78 9.78
C SER A 98 3.65 -17.92 10.98
N ASP A 99 3.88 -18.42 12.21
CA ASP A 99 3.57 -17.66 13.42
C ASP A 99 4.50 -16.46 13.67
N ALA A 100 5.69 -16.47 13.05
CA ALA A 100 6.72 -15.46 13.25
C ALA A 100 7.11 -14.69 11.97
N MET A 101 6.75 -15.18 10.78
CA MET A 101 7.15 -14.60 9.49
C MET A 101 6.00 -14.66 8.49
N VAL A 102 5.90 -13.62 7.68
CA VAL A 102 4.98 -13.53 6.54
C VAL A 102 5.75 -13.02 5.31
N ILE A 103 5.50 -13.64 4.17
CA ILE A 103 5.95 -13.15 2.86
C ILE A 103 4.70 -12.70 2.12
N ALA A 104 4.66 -11.44 1.72
CA ALA A 104 3.55 -10.87 0.98
C ALA A 104 4.05 -10.15 -0.27
N ARG A 105 3.22 -10.13 -1.33
CA ARG A 105 3.42 -9.29 -2.50
C ARG A 105 2.41 -8.15 -2.44
N VAL A 106 2.88 -6.94 -2.66
CA VAL A 106 2.05 -5.75 -2.86
C VAL A 106 2.26 -5.27 -4.29
N ASP A 107 1.18 -5.04 -5.00
CA ASP A 107 1.18 -4.57 -6.38
C ASP A 107 0.68 -3.13 -6.43
N PHE A 108 1.42 -2.27 -7.13
CA PHE A 108 1.01 -0.90 -7.46
C PHE A 108 0.92 -0.79 -8.98
N ASN A 109 -0.31 -0.70 -9.49
CA ASN A 109 -0.61 -0.68 -10.92
C ASN A 109 -0.70 0.77 -11.40
N TYR A 110 0.35 1.24 -12.05
CA TYR A 110 0.40 2.52 -12.74
C TYR A 110 -0.08 2.36 -14.18
N GLU A 111 -0.25 3.48 -14.89
CA GLU A 111 -0.70 3.49 -16.28
C GLU A 111 0.22 2.68 -17.22
N ASN A 112 1.54 2.77 -17.02
CA ASN A 112 2.54 2.21 -17.94
C ASN A 112 3.33 1.03 -17.35
N CYS A 113 3.24 0.76 -16.06
CA CYS A 113 3.97 -0.31 -15.40
C CYS A 113 3.26 -0.79 -14.14
N THR A 114 3.59 -2.02 -13.72
CA THR A 114 3.27 -2.54 -12.39
C THR A 114 4.54 -2.60 -11.56
N GLN A 115 4.48 -2.03 -10.35
CA GLN A 115 5.50 -2.21 -9.34
C GLN A 115 5.07 -3.34 -8.41
N HIS A 116 5.93 -4.34 -8.23
CA HIS A 116 5.76 -5.45 -7.31
C HIS A 116 6.72 -5.28 -6.13
N ASP A 117 6.19 -5.12 -4.94
CA ASP A 117 6.97 -5.06 -3.71
C ASP A 117 6.76 -6.37 -2.92
N TYR A 118 7.80 -7.20 -2.82
CA TYR A 118 7.79 -8.41 -2.00
C TYR A 118 8.29 -8.04 -0.61
N LEU A 119 7.40 -8.18 0.38
CA LEU A 119 7.65 -7.85 1.77
C LEU A 119 8.01 -9.11 2.56
N ILE A 120 9.10 -9.07 3.31
CA ILE A 120 9.37 -10.01 4.39
C ILE A 120 9.01 -9.28 5.67
N ILE A 121 8.04 -9.81 6.42
CA ILE A 121 7.48 -9.23 7.62
C ILE A 121 7.69 -10.23 8.74
N GLU A 122 8.35 -9.83 9.82
CA GLU A 122 8.74 -10.69 10.92
C GLU A 122 8.26 -10.12 12.26
N LYS A 123 8.04 -10.98 13.23
CA LYS A 123 7.85 -10.56 14.62
C LYS A 123 9.20 -10.25 15.25
N ASN A 124 9.29 -9.07 15.87
CA ASN A 124 10.44 -8.73 16.72
C ASN A 124 10.31 -9.34 18.14
N ASP A 125 11.30 -9.10 18.99
CA ASP A 125 11.34 -9.61 20.37
C ASP A 125 10.17 -9.11 21.24
N ARG A 126 9.51 -8.01 20.83
CA ARG A 126 8.32 -7.47 21.49
C ARG A 126 7.02 -8.02 20.91
N HIS A 127 7.10 -9.01 20.02
CA HIS A 127 5.97 -9.59 19.29
C HIS A 127 5.27 -8.62 18.32
N ASP A 128 5.90 -7.47 17.99
CA ASP A 128 5.40 -6.56 16.97
C ASP A 128 5.81 -7.05 15.58
N TRP A 129 4.88 -6.99 14.63
CA TRP A 129 5.19 -7.26 13.24
C TRP A 129 5.89 -6.07 12.59
N LYS A 130 7.04 -6.33 11.94
CA LYS A 130 7.85 -5.31 11.25
C LYS A 130 8.32 -5.83 9.90
N ILE A 131 8.43 -4.94 8.91
CA ILE A 131 9.06 -5.25 7.63
C ILE A 131 10.57 -5.29 7.84
N THR A 132 11.19 -6.42 7.51
CA THR A 132 12.65 -6.59 7.57
C THR A 132 13.30 -6.48 6.20
N GLN A 133 12.55 -6.76 5.13
CA GLN A 133 13.05 -6.62 3.76
C GLN A 133 11.92 -6.26 2.81
N VAL A 134 12.23 -5.40 1.84
CA VAL A 134 11.41 -5.12 0.66
C VAL A 134 12.23 -5.45 -0.58
N CYS A 135 11.70 -6.32 -1.47
CA CYS A 135 12.29 -6.54 -2.79
C CYS A 135 11.36 -5.90 -3.82
N LYS A 136 11.82 -4.81 -4.45
CA LYS A 136 11.04 -4.03 -5.43
C LYS A 136 11.39 -4.44 -6.84
N MET A 137 10.39 -4.77 -7.65
CA MET A 137 10.53 -5.11 -9.06
C MET A 137 9.54 -4.30 -9.88
N PHE A 138 9.85 -4.11 -11.17
CA PHE A 138 8.96 -3.42 -12.11
C PHE A 138 8.71 -4.30 -13.31
N GLU A 139 7.48 -4.32 -13.77
CA GLU A 139 7.04 -4.97 -15.00
C GLU A 139 6.38 -3.92 -15.90
N ASP A 140 6.92 -3.74 -17.12
CA ASP A 140 6.36 -2.83 -18.10
C ASP A 140 5.08 -3.43 -18.70
N ILE A 141 4.01 -2.65 -18.74
CA ILE A 141 2.79 -3.04 -19.45
C ILE A 141 3.07 -2.88 -20.95
N LYS A 142 3.30 -4.00 -21.63
CA LYS A 142 3.41 -4.01 -23.10
C LYS A 142 2.06 -3.61 -23.67
N THR A 143 1.91 -2.36 -24.11
CA THR A 143 0.78 -1.96 -24.94
C THR A 143 0.80 -2.83 -26.20
N PRO A 144 -0.27 -3.59 -26.53
CA PRO A 144 -0.29 -4.35 -27.76
C PRO A 144 -0.12 -3.37 -28.92
N LEU A 145 0.97 -3.54 -29.67
CA LEU A 145 1.19 -2.81 -30.92
C LEU A 145 -0.03 -3.06 -31.79
N ASN A 146 -0.81 -2.02 -32.03
CA ASN A 146 -1.93 -2.03 -32.96
C ASN A 146 -1.34 -2.14 -34.38
N ASN A 147 -1.08 -3.39 -34.83
CA ASN A 147 -0.70 -3.70 -36.20
C ASN A 147 -1.89 -3.51 -37.14
N GLY A 148 -2.38 -2.28 -37.23
CA GLY A 148 -3.34 -1.83 -38.21
C GLY A 148 -2.65 -1.21 -39.42
N ASN A 149 -1.89 -2.00 -40.20
CA ASN A 149 -1.59 -1.66 -41.60
C ASN A 149 -1.40 -2.95 -42.40
N SER A 150 -2.52 -3.64 -42.67
CA SER A 150 -2.58 -4.51 -43.82
C SER A 150 -2.74 -3.63 -45.06
N VAL A 151 -1.62 -3.28 -45.70
CA VAL A 151 -1.62 -2.74 -47.04
C VAL A 151 -2.05 -3.86 -47.97
N VAL A 152 -3.29 -3.83 -48.39
CA VAL A 152 -3.77 -4.66 -49.52
C VAL A 152 -3.19 -4.09 -50.80
N ALA A 153 -2.14 -4.72 -51.31
CA ALA A 153 -1.69 -4.50 -52.68
C ALA A 153 -2.72 -5.09 -53.63
N LYS A 154 -3.40 -4.29 -54.43
CA LYS A 154 -4.18 -4.70 -55.59
C LYS A 154 -3.23 -4.83 -56.78
N ASN A 155 -3.14 -6.04 -57.31
CA ASN A 155 -2.79 -6.26 -58.72
C ASN A 155 -4.00 -6.07 -59.56
#